data_45a05a0df3e428a10cf33f3f9e43efe2
#
_entry.id   45a05a0df3e428a10cf33f3f9e43efe2
#
_cell.length_a   1.000
_cell.length_b   1.000
_cell.length_c   1.000
_cell.angle_alpha   90.00
_cell.angle_beta   90.00
_cell.angle_gamma   90.00
#
_symmetry.space_group_name_H-M   'P 1'
#
loop_
_entity.id
_entity.type
_entity.pdbx_description
1 polymer ?
#
loop_
_entity_poly.entity_id
_entity_poly.type
_entity_poly.pdbx_seq_one_letter_code
_entity_poly.pdbx_strand_id
1 'polypeptide(L)'
;MREKWEGLHYIDVFAGAGIERLKESGVLEWGSPMLAAHARFPFARLHLCEKNKAKHKALTARISRIRSDCQILCGDANERIDEIVREVPTRNTLTLAFLDPYGLHLEFEALRKLSDIRADLIIFFPDHIDALRNWEEYYLRNPDSNLDRCLGSGADWRSIMDTTPTDRLAEVLRNSYVSQIRSLGYCEFEYQRINMKGHPLYILIFCSRSKLAAKLWRGISIKDSDNQRRFSF
;
A
#
# COMPACT_ATOMS: atom_id res chain seq x y z
N MET A 1 19.22 -15.78 -0.63
CA MET A 1 18.90 -14.41 -0.20
C MET A 1 19.06 -14.18 1.29
N ARG A 2 18.75 -15.16 2.16
CA ARG A 2 18.84 -15.01 3.64
C ARG A 2 20.25 -14.64 4.15
N GLU A 3 21.30 -15.13 3.53
CA GLU A 3 22.68 -14.87 3.96
C GLU A 3 23.14 -13.42 3.75
N LYS A 4 22.43 -12.65 2.93
CA LYS A 4 22.76 -11.26 2.62
C LYS A 4 22.06 -10.24 3.52
N TRP A 5 20.97 -10.64 4.20
CA TRP A 5 20.12 -9.74 4.97
C TRP A 5 19.89 -10.30 6.38
N GLU A 6 20.13 -9.47 7.37
CA GLU A 6 19.98 -9.82 8.80
C GLU A 6 18.50 -9.90 9.20
N GLY A 7 17.63 -9.16 8.51
CA GLY A 7 16.20 -9.14 8.79
C GLY A 7 15.33 -8.76 7.60
N LEU A 8 14.13 -9.33 7.59
CA LEU A 8 13.02 -8.91 6.74
C LEU A 8 11.99 -8.24 7.63
N HIS A 9 11.65 -6.99 7.39
CA HIS A 9 10.63 -6.25 8.10
C HIS A 9 9.36 -6.12 7.27
N TYR A 10 8.23 -6.09 7.93
CA TYR A 10 6.94 -5.86 7.30
C TYR A 10 6.29 -4.62 7.90
N ILE A 11 5.80 -3.73 7.05
CA ILE A 11 5.08 -2.51 7.44
C ILE A 11 3.68 -2.58 6.88
N ASP A 12 2.68 -2.31 7.73
CA ASP A 12 1.28 -2.18 7.32
C ASP A 12 0.64 -1.05 8.14
N VAL A 13 0.46 0.08 7.50
CA VAL A 13 -0.03 1.29 8.18
C VAL A 13 -1.54 1.46 8.10
N PHE A 14 -2.24 0.50 7.48
CA PHE A 14 -3.69 0.38 7.42
C PHE A 14 -4.16 -1.01 7.87
N ALA A 15 -3.56 -1.51 8.95
CA ALA A 15 -3.56 -2.91 9.35
C ALA A 15 -4.96 -3.50 9.72
N GLY A 16 -5.97 -2.65 9.88
CA GLY A 16 -7.31 -3.12 10.21
C GLY A 16 -7.38 -3.84 11.57
N ALA A 17 -8.35 -4.74 11.70
CA ALA A 17 -8.51 -5.56 12.89
C ALA A 17 -7.73 -6.90 12.82
N GLY A 18 -7.01 -7.16 11.71
CA GLY A 18 -6.31 -8.42 11.45
C GLY A 18 -7.19 -9.54 10.90
N ILE A 19 -8.49 -9.47 11.09
CA ILE A 19 -9.47 -10.42 10.54
C ILE A 19 -10.60 -9.61 9.92
N GLU A 20 -11.03 -10.00 8.74
CA GLU A 20 -12.12 -9.39 8.01
C GLU A 20 -13.28 -10.37 7.82
N ARG A 21 -14.48 -9.85 7.74
CA ARG A 21 -15.66 -10.62 7.40
C ARG A 21 -16.04 -10.34 5.96
N LEU A 22 -16.03 -11.37 5.12
CA LEU A 22 -16.52 -11.25 3.75
C LEU A 22 -18.02 -10.94 3.75
N LYS A 23 -18.41 -9.85 3.07
CA LYS A 23 -19.82 -9.38 3.08
C LYS A 23 -20.80 -10.36 2.46
N GLU A 24 -20.37 -11.10 1.44
CA GLU A 24 -21.23 -12.01 0.69
C GLU A 24 -21.44 -13.36 1.40
N SER A 25 -20.40 -13.93 1.99
CA SER A 25 -20.43 -15.25 2.62
C SER A 25 -20.50 -15.21 4.14
N GLY A 26 -20.18 -14.08 4.77
CA GLY A 26 -20.03 -13.96 6.21
C GLY A 26 -18.79 -14.67 6.77
N VAL A 27 -17.98 -15.30 5.92
CA VAL A 27 -16.75 -16.01 6.31
C VAL A 27 -15.73 -15.02 6.86
N LEU A 28 -14.99 -15.45 7.88
CA LEU A 28 -13.89 -14.70 8.45
C LEU A 28 -12.59 -15.10 7.75
N GLU A 29 -11.87 -14.11 7.25
CA GLU A 29 -10.57 -14.30 6.61
C GLU A 29 -9.48 -13.49 7.30
N TRP A 30 -8.25 -13.93 7.16
CA TRP A 30 -7.09 -13.20 7.66
C TRP A 30 -6.84 -11.97 6.80
N GLY A 31 -6.76 -10.82 7.46
CA GLY A 31 -6.24 -9.60 6.85
C GLY A 31 -4.71 -9.64 6.72
N SER A 32 -4.17 -8.66 6.02
CA SER A 32 -2.73 -8.52 5.74
C SER A 32 -1.80 -8.72 6.95
N PRO A 33 -2.06 -8.16 8.16
CA PRO A 33 -1.15 -8.33 9.29
C PRO A 33 -1.16 -9.76 9.84
N MET A 34 -2.29 -10.48 9.75
CA MET A 34 -2.35 -11.88 10.17
C MET A 34 -1.63 -12.78 9.16
N LEU A 35 -1.78 -12.51 7.86
CA LEU A 35 -1.03 -13.21 6.82
C LEU A 35 0.49 -13.02 7.01
N ALA A 36 0.92 -11.80 7.30
CA ALA A 36 2.32 -11.50 7.60
C ALA A 36 2.83 -12.21 8.87
N ALA A 37 1.99 -12.24 9.92
CA ALA A 37 2.34 -12.90 11.18
C ALA A 37 2.53 -14.42 11.05
N HIS A 38 1.78 -15.06 10.13
CA HIS A 38 1.84 -16.50 9.85
C HIS A 38 2.67 -16.86 8.62
N ALA A 39 3.44 -15.90 8.07
CA ALA A 39 4.24 -16.17 6.90
C ALA A 39 5.19 -17.36 7.12
N ARG A 40 5.25 -18.29 6.15
CA ARG A 40 6.13 -19.48 6.19
C ARG A 40 7.60 -19.10 6.45
N PHE A 41 8.01 -17.98 5.90
CA PHE A 41 9.32 -17.36 6.15
C PHE A 41 9.07 -16.11 7.00
N PRO A 42 9.25 -16.21 8.33
CA PRO A 42 8.84 -15.15 9.23
C PRO A 42 9.63 -13.85 8.99
N PHE A 43 8.93 -12.75 9.06
CA PHE A 43 9.54 -11.44 9.19
C PHE A 43 10.25 -11.32 10.53
N ALA A 44 11.37 -10.62 10.58
CA ALA A 44 12.09 -10.34 11.82
C ALA A 44 11.26 -9.46 12.76
N ARG A 45 10.50 -8.49 12.20
CA ARG A 45 9.60 -7.63 12.95
C ARG A 45 8.43 -7.16 12.08
N LEU A 46 7.27 -6.99 12.70
CA LEU A 46 6.10 -6.37 12.10
C LEU A 46 5.92 -4.97 12.67
N HIS A 47 5.65 -3.99 11.80
CA HIS A 47 5.32 -2.62 12.16
C HIS A 47 3.92 -2.34 11.62
N LEU A 48 2.96 -2.26 12.53
CA LEU A 48 1.53 -2.17 12.22
C LEU A 48 0.96 -0.86 12.75
N CYS A 49 0.08 -0.22 11.99
CA CYS A 49 -0.65 0.95 12.44
C CYS A 49 -2.14 0.83 12.08
N GLU A 50 -3.00 1.20 13.01
CA GLU A 50 -4.45 1.24 12.80
C GLU A 50 -5.05 2.46 13.52
N LYS A 51 -5.79 3.28 12.77
CA LYS A 51 -6.37 4.53 13.28
C LYS A 51 -7.57 4.29 14.19
N ASN A 52 -8.38 3.31 13.89
CA ASN A 52 -9.57 3.00 14.68
C ASN A 52 -9.21 2.27 15.97
N LYS A 53 -9.49 2.89 17.10
CA LYS A 53 -9.15 2.35 18.44
C LYS A 53 -9.69 0.94 18.70
N ALA A 54 -10.92 0.63 18.25
CA ALA A 54 -11.51 -0.69 18.46
C ALA A 54 -10.82 -1.75 17.59
N LYS A 55 -10.54 -1.44 16.31
CA LYS A 55 -9.76 -2.32 15.41
C LYS A 55 -8.34 -2.51 15.93
N HIS A 56 -7.67 -1.45 16.35
CA HIS A 56 -6.34 -1.50 16.95
C HIS A 56 -6.32 -2.44 18.18
N LYS A 57 -7.26 -2.30 19.11
CA LYS A 57 -7.36 -3.18 20.30
C LYS A 57 -7.54 -4.65 19.87
N ALA A 58 -8.38 -4.91 18.87
CA ALA A 58 -8.60 -6.26 18.36
C ALA A 58 -7.36 -6.82 17.66
N LEU A 59 -6.67 -6.02 16.85
CA LEU A 59 -5.42 -6.37 16.19
C LEU A 59 -4.34 -6.74 17.22
N THR A 60 -4.12 -5.88 18.22
CA THR A 60 -3.15 -6.08 19.28
C THR A 60 -3.42 -7.40 20.02
N ALA A 61 -4.68 -7.66 20.39
CA ALA A 61 -5.05 -8.90 21.09
C ALA A 61 -4.81 -10.17 20.26
N ARG A 62 -4.91 -10.08 18.94
CA ARG A 62 -4.66 -11.21 18.02
C ARG A 62 -3.17 -11.43 17.80
N ILE A 63 -2.45 -10.38 17.46
CA ILE A 63 -1.01 -10.46 17.14
C ILE A 63 -0.19 -10.88 18.37
N SER A 64 -0.47 -10.32 19.56
CA SER A 64 0.24 -10.65 20.79
C SER A 64 0.16 -12.14 21.19
N ARG A 65 -0.82 -12.87 20.70
CA ARG A 65 -0.95 -14.33 20.93
C ARG A 65 -0.04 -15.15 20.02
N ILE A 66 0.48 -14.55 18.96
CA ILE A 66 1.25 -15.23 17.91
C ILE A 66 2.71 -14.81 18.01
N ARG A 67 2.95 -13.52 18.24
CA ARG A 67 4.27 -12.90 18.19
C ARG A 67 4.39 -11.79 19.22
N SER A 68 5.60 -11.66 19.78
CA SER A 68 5.97 -10.57 20.71
C SER A 68 6.82 -9.48 20.05
N ASP A 69 7.40 -9.75 18.88
CA ASP A 69 8.32 -8.89 18.13
C ASP A 69 7.59 -7.96 17.16
N CYS A 70 6.54 -7.30 17.64
CA CYS A 70 5.70 -6.42 16.83
C CYS A 70 5.62 -5.02 17.46
N GLN A 71 5.71 -3.99 16.61
CA GLN A 71 5.29 -2.64 16.95
C GLN A 71 3.85 -2.45 16.43
N ILE A 72 2.91 -2.10 17.30
CA ILE A 72 1.50 -1.89 16.92
C ILE A 72 1.07 -0.52 17.42
N LEU A 73 0.92 0.43 16.50
CA LEU A 73 0.60 1.83 16.83
C LEU A 73 -0.89 2.11 16.61
N CYS A 74 -1.45 2.94 17.48
CA CYS A 74 -2.78 3.50 17.31
C CYS A 74 -2.67 4.94 16.81
N GLY A 75 -3.22 5.24 15.62
CA GLY A 75 -3.20 6.60 15.09
C GLY A 75 -3.29 6.66 13.58
N ASP A 76 -3.24 7.87 13.05
CA ASP A 76 -3.22 8.10 11.62
C ASP A 76 -1.89 7.64 11.01
N ALA A 77 -1.94 6.97 9.86
CA ALA A 77 -0.76 6.45 9.17
C ALA A 77 0.26 7.55 8.85
N ASN A 78 -0.21 8.71 8.38
CA ASN A 78 0.65 9.83 7.98
C ASN A 78 1.37 10.45 9.18
N GLU A 79 0.74 10.43 10.36
CA GLU A 79 1.34 10.93 11.61
C GLU A 79 2.32 9.91 12.22
N ARG A 80 2.00 8.61 12.12
CA ARG A 80 2.75 7.54 12.78
C ARG A 80 3.93 6.99 11.98
N ILE A 81 4.03 7.34 10.70
CA ILE A 81 5.06 6.79 9.81
C ILE A 81 6.48 7.08 10.30
N ASP A 82 6.74 8.23 10.91
CA ASP A 82 8.05 8.59 11.46
C ASP A 82 8.48 7.67 12.61
N GLU A 83 7.53 7.26 13.45
CA GLU A 83 7.80 6.31 14.54
C GLU A 83 8.15 4.93 13.98
N ILE A 84 7.49 4.53 12.90
CA ILE A 84 7.75 3.25 12.22
C ILE A 84 9.12 3.26 11.55
N VAL A 85 9.41 4.27 10.75
CA VAL A 85 10.68 4.37 9.98
C VAL A 85 11.89 4.39 10.93
N ARG A 86 11.80 5.05 12.06
CA ARG A 86 12.89 5.09 13.08
C ARG A 86 13.22 3.72 13.68
N GLU A 87 12.25 2.83 13.75
CA GLU A 87 12.42 1.48 14.31
C GLU A 87 12.94 0.46 13.28
N VAL A 88 12.97 0.80 12.00
CA VAL A 88 13.48 -0.08 10.94
C VAL A 88 14.97 0.14 10.74
N PRO A 89 15.81 -0.88 10.92
CA PRO A 89 17.24 -0.76 10.66
C PRO A 89 17.53 -0.43 9.19
N THR A 90 18.42 0.52 8.94
CA THR A 90 18.78 0.95 7.58
C THR A 90 19.84 0.09 6.91
N ARG A 91 20.57 -0.73 7.70
CA ARG A 91 21.65 -1.60 7.22
C ARG A 91 21.22 -3.06 7.26
N ASN A 92 21.60 -3.81 6.25
CA ASN A 92 21.39 -5.27 6.14
C ASN A 92 19.91 -5.72 6.32
N THR A 93 18.96 -4.81 6.13
CA THR A 93 17.53 -5.07 6.30
C THR A 93 16.80 -4.82 4.99
N LEU A 94 15.87 -5.69 4.65
CA LEU A 94 14.85 -5.47 3.62
C LEU A 94 13.50 -5.26 4.29
N THR A 95 12.70 -4.41 3.71
CA THR A 95 11.36 -4.11 4.20
C THR A 95 10.34 -4.27 3.08
N LEU A 96 9.21 -4.90 3.39
CA LEU A 96 8.03 -4.89 2.55
C LEU A 96 6.99 -3.99 3.22
N ALA A 97 6.60 -2.91 2.57
CA ALA A 97 5.51 -2.05 3.03
C ALA A 97 4.25 -2.32 2.21
N PHE A 98 3.20 -2.73 2.91
CA PHE A 98 1.86 -2.96 2.36
C PHE A 98 0.97 -1.78 2.72
N LEU A 99 0.49 -1.06 1.70
CA LEU A 99 -0.16 0.23 1.83
C LEU A 99 -1.54 0.15 1.17
N ASP A 100 -2.55 -0.20 1.98
CA ASP A 100 -3.95 -0.37 1.55
C ASP A 100 -4.86 0.69 2.19
N PRO A 101 -4.73 1.97 1.78
CA PRO A 101 -5.57 3.02 2.30
C PRO A 101 -7.02 2.87 1.82
N TYR A 102 -7.96 3.13 2.69
CA TYR A 102 -9.36 3.29 2.32
C TYR A 102 -9.55 4.65 1.63
N GLY A 103 -9.44 4.69 0.29
CA GLY A 103 -9.44 5.93 -0.48
C GLY A 103 -8.05 6.59 -0.55
N LEU A 104 -8.00 7.87 -0.92
CA LEU A 104 -6.77 8.64 -1.10
C LEU A 104 -6.22 9.22 0.22
N HIS A 105 -6.15 8.39 1.26
CA HIS A 105 -5.73 8.83 2.61
C HIS A 105 -4.24 8.70 2.89
N LEU A 106 -3.48 8.05 2.02
CA LEU A 106 -2.02 7.98 2.14
C LEU A 106 -1.40 9.19 1.47
N GLU A 107 -0.75 10.04 2.25
CA GLU A 107 -0.07 11.22 1.75
C GLU A 107 1.28 10.86 1.11
N PHE A 108 1.68 11.58 0.08
CA PHE A 108 2.97 11.38 -0.60
C PHE A 108 4.15 11.53 0.36
N GLU A 109 4.03 12.40 1.36
CA GLU A 109 5.04 12.60 2.39
C GLU A 109 5.32 11.32 3.18
N ALA A 110 4.32 10.48 3.42
CA ALA A 110 4.52 9.17 4.06
C ALA A 110 5.35 8.22 3.16
N LEU A 111 5.12 8.25 1.84
CA LEU A 111 5.96 7.49 0.88
C LEU A 111 7.40 8.01 0.86
N ARG A 112 7.58 9.32 0.92
CA ARG A 112 8.90 9.94 0.99
C ARG A 112 9.66 9.42 2.22
N LYS A 113 9.04 9.40 3.39
CA LYS A 113 9.64 8.86 4.62
C LYS A 113 9.96 7.37 4.50
N LEU A 114 9.08 6.56 3.91
CA LEU A 114 9.35 5.15 3.63
C LEU A 114 10.51 4.97 2.63
N SER A 115 10.76 5.94 1.77
CA SER A 115 11.88 5.88 0.84
C SER A 115 13.26 6.04 1.49
N ASP A 116 13.33 6.56 2.72
CA ASP A 116 14.58 6.69 3.49
C ASP A 116 15.09 5.33 3.99
N ILE A 117 14.24 4.32 4.00
CA ILE A 117 14.59 2.93 4.30
C ILE A 117 14.55 2.07 3.03
N ARG A 118 15.12 0.86 3.08
CA ARG A 118 15.08 -0.10 1.96
C ARG A 118 13.74 -0.84 1.93
N ALA A 119 12.67 -0.13 1.60
CA ALA A 119 11.34 -0.70 1.46
C ALA A 119 10.98 -0.96 0.00
N ASP A 120 10.49 -2.16 -0.29
CA ASP A 120 9.67 -2.44 -1.46
C ASP A 120 8.22 -2.12 -1.09
N LEU A 121 7.47 -1.48 -1.98
CA LEU A 121 6.13 -1.01 -1.69
C LEU A 121 5.09 -1.81 -2.48
N ILE A 122 4.01 -2.19 -1.82
CA ILE A 122 2.77 -2.64 -2.44
C ILE A 122 1.71 -1.59 -2.10
N ILE A 123 1.22 -0.86 -3.10
CA ILE A 123 0.32 0.27 -2.92
C ILE A 123 -1.00 -0.04 -3.62
N PHE A 124 -2.12 0.05 -2.89
CA PHE A 124 -3.46 0.08 -3.46
C PHE A 124 -3.81 1.53 -3.79
N PHE A 125 -3.83 1.85 -5.08
CA PHE A 125 -4.17 3.18 -5.56
C PHE A 125 -5.61 3.19 -6.09
N PRO A 126 -6.53 3.90 -5.42
CA PRO A 126 -7.97 3.84 -5.72
C PRO A 126 -8.36 4.80 -6.85
N ASP A 127 -7.78 4.63 -8.03
CA ASP A 127 -7.96 5.50 -9.18
C ASP A 127 -9.43 5.58 -9.67
N HIS A 128 -10.19 4.49 -9.62
CA HIS A 128 -11.58 4.46 -10.07
C HIS A 128 -12.58 4.63 -8.93
N ILE A 129 -12.35 3.97 -7.78
CA ILE A 129 -13.34 3.96 -6.70
C ILE A 129 -13.39 5.29 -5.93
N ASP A 130 -12.31 6.04 -5.93
CA ASP A 130 -12.21 7.33 -5.22
C ASP A 130 -11.88 8.48 -6.18
N ALA A 131 -10.71 8.48 -6.82
CA ALA A 131 -10.23 9.61 -7.60
C ALA A 131 -11.21 10.00 -8.72
N LEU A 132 -11.58 9.08 -9.61
CA LEU A 132 -12.49 9.39 -10.71
C LEU A 132 -13.93 9.60 -10.26
N ARG A 133 -14.40 8.86 -9.27
CA ARG A 133 -15.76 8.98 -8.78
C ARG A 133 -16.05 10.35 -8.17
N ASN A 134 -15.06 10.94 -7.48
CA ASN A 134 -15.20 12.20 -6.77
C ASN A 134 -14.55 13.36 -7.49
N TRP A 135 -14.15 13.17 -8.75
CA TRP A 135 -13.34 14.07 -9.55
C TRP A 135 -13.91 15.48 -9.64
N GLU A 136 -15.03 15.65 -10.38
CA GLU A 136 -15.62 16.94 -10.70
C GLU A 136 -16.25 17.63 -9.48
N GLU A 137 -16.95 16.84 -8.66
CA GLU A 137 -17.72 17.39 -7.54
C GLU A 137 -16.86 17.78 -6.36
N TYR A 138 -15.74 17.11 -6.16
CA TYR A 138 -14.91 17.31 -4.97
C TYR A 138 -13.49 17.75 -5.27
N TYR A 139 -12.70 16.95 -6.00
CA TYR A 139 -11.26 17.17 -6.12
C TYR A 139 -10.90 18.41 -6.92
N LEU A 140 -11.61 18.70 -8.02
CA LEU A 140 -11.38 19.93 -8.80
C LEU A 140 -11.68 21.21 -8.02
N ARG A 141 -12.69 21.17 -7.17
CA ARG A 141 -13.21 22.35 -6.46
C ARG A 141 -12.50 22.64 -5.14
N ASN A 142 -11.80 21.67 -4.59
CA ASN A 142 -11.17 21.77 -3.28
C ASN A 142 -9.65 21.80 -3.40
N PRO A 143 -8.99 22.96 -3.25
CA PRO A 143 -7.55 23.03 -3.10
C PRO A 143 -7.14 22.32 -1.81
N ASP A 144 -5.95 21.71 -1.81
CA ASP A 144 -5.42 20.91 -0.69
C ASP A 144 -6.30 19.71 -0.33
N SER A 145 -6.87 19.05 -1.35
CA SER A 145 -7.66 17.84 -1.18
C SER A 145 -6.77 16.62 -0.86
N ASN A 146 -7.42 15.49 -0.49
CA ASN A 146 -6.70 14.23 -0.32
C ASN A 146 -5.94 13.81 -1.58
N LEU A 147 -6.46 14.13 -2.77
CA LEU A 147 -5.77 13.86 -4.03
C LEU A 147 -4.48 14.68 -4.16
N ASP A 148 -4.50 15.97 -3.77
CA ASP A 148 -3.31 16.80 -3.77
C ASP A 148 -2.24 16.26 -2.84
N ARG A 149 -2.63 15.91 -1.62
CA ARG A 149 -1.70 15.33 -0.64
C ARG A 149 -1.18 13.96 -1.06
N CYS A 150 -2.03 13.13 -1.68
CA CYS A 150 -1.65 11.81 -2.19
C CYS A 150 -0.66 11.91 -3.35
N LEU A 151 -0.88 12.83 -4.30
CA LEU A 151 0.00 13.02 -5.45
C LEU A 151 1.26 13.82 -5.11
N GLY A 152 1.21 14.63 -4.07
CA GLY A 152 2.32 15.49 -3.66
C GLY A 152 2.41 16.78 -4.47
N SER A 153 3.12 17.77 -3.93
CA SER A 153 3.21 19.16 -4.47
C SER A 153 3.92 19.29 -5.82
N GLY A 154 4.62 18.24 -6.27
CA GLY A 154 5.29 18.22 -7.58
C GLY A 154 4.38 17.83 -8.76
N ALA A 155 3.14 17.46 -8.51
CA ALA A 155 2.20 17.04 -9.55
C ALA A 155 1.24 18.17 -9.90
N ASP A 156 1.41 18.78 -11.08
CA ASP A 156 0.40 19.68 -11.67
C ASP A 156 -0.73 18.85 -12.32
N TRP A 157 -1.40 18.07 -11.49
CA TRP A 157 -2.41 17.16 -11.96
C TRP A 157 -3.68 17.88 -12.48
N ARG A 158 -4.01 19.06 -11.95
CA ARG A 158 -5.21 19.81 -12.36
C ARG A 158 -5.13 20.26 -13.81
N SER A 159 -4.04 20.93 -14.21
CA SER A 159 -3.84 21.38 -15.59
C SER A 159 -3.83 20.19 -16.58
N ILE A 160 -3.20 19.06 -16.18
CA ILE A 160 -3.14 17.87 -17.02
C ILE A 160 -4.53 17.28 -17.20
N MET A 161 -5.31 17.24 -16.13
CA MET A 161 -6.62 16.61 -16.15
C MET A 161 -7.67 17.44 -16.91
N ASP A 162 -7.59 18.77 -16.87
CA ASP A 162 -8.49 19.66 -17.61
C ASP A 162 -8.43 19.44 -19.13
N THR A 163 -7.29 18.99 -19.63
CA THR A 163 -7.06 18.72 -21.05
C THR A 163 -7.15 17.25 -21.44
N THR A 164 -7.37 16.37 -20.44
CA THR A 164 -7.36 14.92 -20.64
C THR A 164 -8.76 14.38 -20.94
N PRO A 165 -8.95 13.56 -21.99
CA PRO A 165 -10.20 12.86 -22.22
C PRO A 165 -10.59 11.96 -21.05
N THR A 166 -11.89 11.89 -20.75
CA THR A 166 -12.42 11.20 -19.55
C THR A 166 -12.00 9.74 -19.45
N ASP A 167 -11.91 9.04 -20.57
CA ASP A 167 -11.50 7.64 -20.65
C ASP A 167 -10.02 7.40 -20.31
N ARG A 168 -9.19 8.47 -20.31
CA ARG A 168 -7.76 8.44 -19.99
C ARG A 168 -7.41 8.97 -18.60
N LEU A 169 -8.35 9.54 -17.88
CA LEU A 169 -8.09 10.19 -16.58
C LEU A 169 -7.43 9.27 -15.57
N ALA A 170 -7.88 8.01 -15.45
CA ALA A 170 -7.28 7.04 -14.53
C ALA A 170 -5.81 6.74 -14.87
N GLU A 171 -5.51 6.63 -16.15
CA GLU A 171 -4.14 6.40 -16.63
C GLU A 171 -3.23 7.59 -16.32
N VAL A 172 -3.70 8.78 -16.58
CA VAL A 172 -2.96 10.02 -16.34
C VAL A 172 -2.69 10.21 -14.85
N LEU A 173 -3.69 10.01 -13.98
CA LEU A 173 -3.51 10.06 -12.52
C LEU A 173 -2.48 9.04 -12.03
N ARG A 174 -2.60 7.81 -12.49
CA ARG A 174 -1.63 6.77 -12.16
C ARG A 174 -0.22 7.17 -12.59
N ASN A 175 -0.06 7.67 -13.82
CA ASN A 175 1.24 8.05 -14.36
C ASN A 175 1.84 9.22 -13.58
N SER A 176 1.04 10.22 -13.18
CA SER A 176 1.45 11.30 -12.29
C SER A 176 1.94 10.76 -10.95
N TYR A 177 1.16 9.88 -10.31
CA TYR A 177 1.53 9.28 -9.04
C TYR A 177 2.83 8.47 -9.13
N VAL A 178 2.95 7.62 -10.16
CA VAL A 178 4.16 6.83 -10.41
C VAL A 178 5.37 7.70 -10.70
N SER A 179 5.20 8.83 -11.41
CA SER A 179 6.26 9.79 -11.67
C SER A 179 6.80 10.37 -10.37
N GLN A 180 5.92 10.73 -9.43
CA GLN A 180 6.33 11.19 -8.10
C GLN A 180 7.08 10.10 -7.31
N ILE A 181 6.59 8.85 -7.36
CA ILE A 181 7.27 7.72 -6.69
C ILE A 181 8.66 7.47 -7.32
N ARG A 182 8.80 7.66 -8.64
CA ARG A 182 10.12 7.58 -9.32
C ARG A 182 11.12 8.61 -8.79
N SER A 183 10.66 9.82 -8.47
CA SER A 183 11.53 10.87 -7.89
C SER A 183 12.12 10.48 -6.54
N LEU A 184 11.51 9.52 -5.83
CA LEU A 184 11.99 8.93 -4.59
C LEU A 184 13.05 7.81 -4.80
N GLY A 185 13.45 7.57 -6.06
CA GLY A 185 14.48 6.58 -6.42
C GLY A 185 13.94 5.17 -6.70
N TYR A 186 12.64 4.95 -6.76
CA TYR A 186 12.06 3.70 -7.24
C TYR A 186 12.15 3.62 -8.76
N CYS A 187 12.65 2.50 -9.30
CA CYS A 187 12.89 2.34 -10.74
C CYS A 187 12.17 1.15 -11.36
N GLU A 188 11.72 0.21 -10.56
CA GLU A 188 10.98 -0.98 -11.00
C GLU A 188 9.53 -0.87 -10.56
N PHE A 189 8.60 -1.07 -11.51
CA PHE A 189 7.15 -0.98 -11.26
C PHE A 189 6.43 -2.14 -11.93
N GLU A 190 5.50 -2.75 -11.20
CA GLU A 190 4.58 -3.75 -11.72
C GLU A 190 3.15 -3.35 -11.33
N TYR A 191 2.20 -3.65 -12.20
CA TYR A 191 0.83 -3.20 -12.04
C TYR A 191 -0.14 -4.36 -12.13
N GLN A 192 -1.15 -4.35 -11.27
CA GLN A 192 -2.25 -5.28 -11.34
C GLN A 192 -3.57 -4.55 -11.15
N ARG A 193 -4.44 -4.58 -12.16
CA ARG A 193 -5.81 -4.05 -12.05
C ARG A 193 -6.64 -5.01 -11.22
N ILE A 194 -7.34 -4.47 -10.21
CA ILE A 194 -8.31 -5.21 -9.42
C ILE A 194 -9.71 -4.77 -9.83
N ASN A 195 -10.51 -5.73 -10.23
CA ASN A 195 -11.88 -5.53 -10.67
C ASN A 195 -12.85 -6.22 -9.69
N MET A 196 -14.06 -5.68 -9.58
CA MET A 196 -15.17 -6.33 -8.89
C MET A 196 -16.39 -6.33 -9.80
N LYS A 197 -16.95 -7.53 -10.06
CA LYS A 197 -18.11 -7.70 -10.97
C LYS A 197 -17.91 -7.04 -12.34
N GLY A 198 -16.69 -7.15 -12.89
CA GLY A 198 -16.32 -6.58 -14.20
C GLY A 198 -15.98 -5.09 -14.21
N HIS A 199 -16.15 -4.38 -13.08
CA HIS A 199 -15.83 -2.96 -12.97
C HIS A 199 -14.47 -2.74 -12.32
N PRO A 200 -13.61 -1.85 -12.85
CA PRO A 200 -12.34 -1.52 -12.23
C PRO A 200 -12.56 -0.80 -10.89
N LEU A 201 -11.84 -1.21 -9.86
CA LEU A 201 -11.89 -0.59 -8.54
C LEU A 201 -10.63 0.23 -8.27
N TYR A 202 -9.51 -0.44 -8.26
CA TYR A 202 -8.21 0.16 -7.96
C TYR A 202 -7.11 -0.55 -8.72
N ILE A 203 -5.94 0.03 -8.71
CA ILE A 203 -4.74 -0.60 -9.22
C ILE A 203 -3.77 -0.89 -8.08
N LEU A 204 -3.28 -2.12 -8.04
CA LEU A 204 -2.17 -2.50 -7.20
C LEU A 204 -0.87 -2.12 -7.90
N ILE A 205 -0.04 -1.36 -7.23
CA ILE A 205 1.25 -0.91 -7.74
C ILE A 205 2.33 -1.51 -6.85
N PHE A 206 3.16 -2.39 -7.42
CA PHE A 206 4.40 -2.82 -6.77
C PHE A 206 5.52 -1.90 -7.21
N CYS A 207 6.30 -1.37 -6.25
CA CYS A 207 7.42 -0.48 -6.51
C CYS A 207 8.68 -0.99 -5.81
N SER A 208 9.80 -1.05 -6.52
CA SER A 208 11.10 -1.46 -5.96
C SER A 208 12.26 -0.69 -6.59
N ARG A 209 13.38 -0.67 -5.88
CA ARG A 209 14.69 -0.26 -6.41
C ARG A 209 15.49 -1.44 -6.95
N SER A 210 14.93 -2.65 -6.93
CA SER A 210 15.60 -3.90 -7.27
C SER A 210 14.92 -4.64 -8.41
N LYS A 211 15.64 -4.84 -9.52
CA LYS A 211 15.20 -5.71 -10.63
C LYS A 211 14.87 -7.13 -10.18
N LEU A 212 15.61 -7.64 -9.17
CA LEU A 212 15.34 -8.97 -8.62
C LEU A 212 14.00 -9.01 -7.90
N ALA A 213 13.65 -7.98 -7.13
CA ALA A 213 12.35 -7.90 -6.45
C ALA A 213 11.19 -7.87 -7.46
N ALA A 214 11.31 -7.06 -8.53
CA ALA A 214 10.33 -7.05 -9.61
C ALA A 214 10.19 -8.40 -10.33
N LYS A 215 11.31 -9.10 -10.55
CA LYS A 215 11.29 -10.47 -11.13
C LYS A 215 10.57 -11.46 -10.22
N LEU A 216 10.82 -11.40 -8.90
CA LEU A 216 10.14 -12.25 -7.93
C LEU A 216 8.64 -11.93 -7.88
N TRP A 217 8.27 -10.66 -7.85
CA TRP A 217 6.87 -10.25 -7.90
C TRP A 217 6.13 -10.82 -9.09
N ARG A 218 6.69 -10.72 -10.29
CA ARG A 218 6.12 -11.33 -11.51
C ARG A 218 5.95 -12.84 -11.42
N GLY A 219 6.85 -13.51 -10.69
CA GLY A 219 6.81 -14.97 -10.51
C GLY A 219 5.72 -15.44 -9.56
N ILE A 220 5.30 -14.62 -8.59
CA ILE A 220 4.25 -14.97 -7.62
C ILE A 220 2.84 -14.54 -8.07
N SER A 221 2.73 -13.64 -9.05
CA SER A 221 1.45 -13.20 -9.57
C SER A 221 0.99 -14.15 -10.69
N ILE A 222 0.05 -15.05 -10.39
CA ILE A 222 -0.52 -16.01 -11.35
C ILE A 222 -1.81 -15.41 -11.94
N LYS A 223 -2.02 -15.58 -13.26
CA LYS A 223 -3.28 -15.25 -13.91
C LYS A 223 -4.32 -16.31 -13.58
N ASP A 224 -5.50 -15.91 -13.15
CA ASP A 224 -6.64 -16.80 -12.99
C ASP A 224 -7.46 -16.95 -14.29
N SER A 225 -8.57 -17.75 -14.23
CA SER A 225 -9.47 -18.00 -15.37
C SER A 225 -10.08 -16.74 -15.97
N ASP A 226 -10.19 -15.65 -15.18
CA ASP A 226 -10.73 -14.36 -15.59
C ASP A 226 -9.63 -13.40 -16.06
N ASN A 227 -8.43 -13.93 -16.35
CA ASN A 227 -7.25 -13.19 -16.73
C ASN A 227 -6.77 -12.18 -15.64
N GLN A 228 -7.29 -12.28 -14.44
CA GLN A 228 -6.77 -11.58 -13.26
C GLN A 228 -5.58 -12.36 -12.70
N ARG A 229 -4.58 -11.62 -12.23
CA ARG A 229 -3.46 -12.27 -11.54
C ARG A 229 -3.85 -12.55 -10.09
N ARG A 230 -3.75 -13.80 -9.66
CA ARG A 230 -3.86 -14.18 -8.25
C ARG A 230 -2.48 -14.33 -7.64
N PHE A 231 -2.41 -14.05 -6.34
CA PHE A 231 -1.22 -14.36 -5.56
C PHE A 231 -1.36 -15.79 -5.04
N SER A 232 -0.38 -16.66 -5.33
CA SER A 232 -0.23 -17.92 -4.60
C SER A 232 0.68 -17.66 -3.41
N PHE A 233 0.13 -17.71 -2.22
CA PHE A 233 0.87 -17.62 -0.97
C PHE A 233 1.42 -18.99 -0.54
#